data_0f2b381e341ee45c04644cfaa1c7fde3
#
_entry.id   0f2b381e341ee45c04644cfaa1c7fde3
#
_cell.length_a   1.000
_cell.length_b   1.000
_cell.length_c   1.000
_cell.angle_alpha   90.00
_cell.angle_beta   90.00
_cell.angle_gamma   90.00
#
_symmetry.space_group_name_H-M   'P 1'
#
loop_
_entity.id
_entity.type
_entity.pdbx_description
1 polymer ?
#
loop_
_entity_poly.entity_id
_entity_poly.type
_entity_poly.pdbx_seq_one_letter_code
_entity_poly.pdbx_strand_id
1 'polypeptide(L)'
;MKLQMHSIHFDADQKLISFIQKKADKLDTFFDRIIDGEVFMRLDKNEKNANKIVEIKMNVPGKTLFAKQQSDSFEAAADEAVE
;
A
#
# COMPACT_ATOMS: atom_id res chain seq x y z
N MET A 1 -7.14 7.83 8.21
CA MET A 1 -7.57 7.33 6.88
C MET A 1 -8.17 5.94 7.01
N LYS A 2 -9.34 5.75 6.49
CA LYS A 2 -9.94 4.43 6.46
C LYS A 2 -9.33 3.64 5.30
N LEU A 3 -8.70 2.52 5.61
CA LEU A 3 -7.91 1.78 4.65
C LEU A 3 -8.40 0.35 4.55
N GLN A 4 -8.64 -0.11 3.32
CA GLN A 4 -8.96 -1.51 3.06
C GLN A 4 -7.70 -2.21 2.54
N MET A 5 -7.38 -3.35 3.14
CA MET A 5 -6.20 -4.14 2.77
C MET A 5 -6.64 -5.37 1.98
N HIS A 6 -6.01 -5.58 0.85
CA HIS A 6 -6.26 -6.74 -0.01
C HIS A 6 -4.96 -7.48 -0.26
N SER A 7 -4.87 -8.73 0.21
CA SER A 7 -3.74 -9.61 -0.13
C SER A 7 -4.22 -10.64 -1.17
N ILE A 8 -3.58 -10.61 -2.33
CA ILE A 8 -4.01 -11.41 -3.48
C ILE A 8 -3.15 -12.67 -3.56
N HIS A 9 -3.78 -13.83 -3.37
CA HIS A 9 -3.15 -15.16 -3.42
C HIS A 9 -2.09 -15.41 -2.34
N PHE A 10 -2.18 -14.70 -1.21
CA PHE A 10 -1.38 -15.00 -0.01
C PHE A 10 -2.05 -14.36 1.21
N ASP A 11 -1.61 -14.74 2.39
CA ASP A 11 -2.13 -14.16 3.63
C ASP A 11 -1.10 -13.19 4.20
N ALA A 12 -1.43 -11.91 4.25
CA ALA A 12 -0.58 -10.91 4.87
C ALA A 12 -0.66 -11.06 6.39
N ASP A 13 0.48 -11.07 7.07
CA ASP A 13 0.49 -11.17 8.53
C ASP A 13 0.12 -9.82 9.16
N GLN A 14 -0.20 -9.86 10.44
CA GLN A 14 -0.65 -8.66 11.16
C GLN A 14 0.44 -7.59 11.25
N LYS A 15 1.70 -8.00 11.30
CA LYS A 15 2.81 -7.04 11.34
C LYS A 15 2.89 -6.23 10.06
N LEU A 16 2.70 -6.88 8.92
CA LEU A 16 2.70 -6.20 7.63
C LEU A 16 1.52 -5.25 7.51
N ILE A 17 0.34 -5.70 7.88
CA ILE A 17 -0.87 -4.88 7.84
C ILE A 17 -0.71 -3.66 8.73
N SER A 18 -0.20 -3.83 9.95
CA SER A 18 0.04 -2.74 10.88
C SER A 18 1.09 -1.76 10.38
N PHE A 19 2.13 -2.27 9.74
CA PHE A 19 3.18 -1.44 9.16
C PHE A 19 2.61 -0.51 8.09
N ILE A 20 1.82 -1.07 7.17
CA ILE A 20 1.22 -0.29 6.08
C ILE A 20 0.21 0.72 6.64
N GLN A 21 -0.60 0.31 7.63
CA GLN A 21 -1.55 1.22 8.26
C GLN A 21 -0.84 2.42 8.90
N LYS A 22 0.28 2.19 9.58
CA LYS A 22 1.06 3.28 10.17
C LYS A 22 1.61 4.23 9.12
N LYS A 23 2.07 3.71 8.00
CA LYS A 23 2.56 4.53 6.89
C LYS A 23 1.43 5.39 6.31
N ALA A 24 0.27 4.80 6.13
CA ALA A 24 -0.91 5.51 5.63
C ALA A 24 -1.37 6.58 6.62
N ASP A 25 -1.34 6.28 7.93
CA ASP A 25 -1.74 7.23 8.95
C ASP A 25 -0.84 8.46 8.96
N LYS A 26 0.45 8.30 8.63
CA LYS A 26 1.34 9.45 8.47
C LYS A 26 0.91 10.38 7.35
N LEU A 27 0.37 9.82 6.27
CA LEU A 27 -0.12 10.63 5.16
C LEU A 27 -1.28 11.53 5.60
N ASP A 28 -2.14 11.05 6.50
CA ASP A 28 -3.23 11.87 7.04
C ASP A 28 -2.73 13.11 7.75
N THR A 29 -1.53 13.05 8.32
CA THR A 29 -0.92 14.18 8.99
C THR A 29 -0.55 15.30 8.01
N PHE A 30 -0.19 14.94 6.78
CA PHE A 30 0.20 15.89 5.74
C PHE A 30 -0.92 16.23 4.77
N PHE A 31 -1.87 15.32 4.59
CA PHE A 31 -2.96 15.46 3.63
C PHE A 31 -4.29 15.14 4.31
N ASP A 32 -4.91 16.17 4.87
CA ASP A 32 -6.14 16.01 5.64
C ASP A 32 -7.40 15.78 4.81
N ARG A 33 -7.26 15.77 3.47
CA ARG A 33 -8.40 15.61 2.57
C ARG A 33 -8.56 14.21 1.99
N ILE A 34 -7.78 13.24 2.46
CA ILE A 34 -7.91 11.86 2.00
C ILE A 34 -9.17 11.27 2.59
N ILE A 35 -10.09 10.84 1.72
CA ILE A 35 -11.38 10.27 2.16
C ILE A 35 -11.18 8.84 2.64
N ASP A 36 -10.57 8.00 1.80
CA ASP A 36 -10.28 6.60 2.12
C ASP A 36 -9.19 6.09 1.19
N GLY A 37 -8.80 4.84 1.38
CA GLY A 37 -7.80 4.21 0.53
C GLY A 37 -7.94 2.70 0.49
N GLU A 38 -7.31 2.12 -0.52
CA GLU A 38 -7.18 0.68 -0.66
C GLU A 38 -5.73 0.34 -0.95
N VAL A 39 -5.26 -0.75 -0.34
CA VAL A 39 -3.92 -1.27 -0.58
C VAL A 39 -4.05 -2.67 -1.14
N PHE A 40 -3.42 -2.90 -2.27
CA PHE A 40 -3.37 -4.21 -2.92
C PHE A 40 -1.95 -4.74 -2.83
N MET A 41 -1.79 -5.93 -2.26
CA MET A 41 -0.50 -6.59 -2.12
C MET A 41 -0.53 -7.88 -2.91
N ARG A 42 0.48 -8.10 -3.75
CA ARG A 42 0.57 -9.33 -4.53
C ARG A 42 2.02 -9.69 -4.85
N LEU A 43 2.21 -10.90 -5.31
CA LEU A 43 3.51 -11.39 -5.76
C LEU A 43 3.55 -11.39 -7.28
N ASP A 44 4.68 -10.94 -7.83
CA ASP A 44 4.94 -11.06 -9.26
C ASP A 44 5.52 -12.45 -9.52
N LYS A 45 4.74 -13.30 -10.15
CA LYS A 45 5.12 -14.68 -10.40
C LYS A 45 6.26 -14.85 -11.42
N ASN A 46 6.51 -13.80 -12.20
CA ASN A 46 7.53 -13.84 -13.25
C ASN A 46 8.90 -13.41 -12.77
N GLU A 47 9.00 -12.90 -11.55
CA GLU A 47 10.25 -12.42 -10.97
C GLU A 47 10.67 -13.26 -9.78
N LYS A 48 11.96 -13.57 -9.68
CA LYS A 48 12.52 -14.32 -8.55
C LYS A 48 12.90 -13.39 -7.40
N ASN A 49 13.39 -12.20 -7.73
CA ASN A 49 13.78 -11.18 -6.76
C ASN A 49 12.95 -9.93 -6.98
N ALA A 50 12.83 -9.11 -5.95
CA ALA A 50 12.04 -7.87 -6.04
C ALA A 50 10.62 -8.16 -6.56
N ASN A 51 9.99 -9.20 -6.02
CA ASN A 51 8.71 -9.69 -6.54
C ASN A 51 7.51 -9.31 -5.68
N LYS A 52 7.70 -8.45 -4.69
CA LYS A 52 6.62 -7.98 -3.81
C LYS A 52 6.06 -6.68 -4.36
N ILE A 53 4.78 -6.68 -4.72
CA ILE A 53 4.12 -5.54 -5.33
C ILE A 53 3.12 -4.95 -4.33
N VAL A 54 3.18 -3.62 -4.15
CA VAL A 54 2.20 -2.87 -3.38
C VAL A 54 1.60 -1.80 -4.28
N GLU A 55 0.28 -1.80 -4.38
CA GLU A 55 -0.46 -0.72 -5.04
C GLU A 55 -1.32 -0.01 -4.00
N ILE A 56 -1.27 1.31 -3.99
CA ILE A 56 -2.09 2.12 -3.11
C ILE A 56 -2.99 2.99 -3.95
N LYS A 57 -4.28 2.93 -3.66
CA LYS A 57 -5.28 3.77 -4.28
C LYS A 57 -5.89 4.66 -3.20
N MET A 58 -5.82 5.96 -3.38
CA MET A 58 -6.35 6.92 -2.42
C MET A 58 -7.40 7.79 -3.07
N ASN A 59 -8.55 7.90 -2.43
CA ASN A 59 -9.63 8.76 -2.88
C ASN A 59 -9.54 10.10 -2.16
N VAL A 60 -9.41 11.16 -2.95
CA VAL A 60 -9.43 12.54 -2.48
C VAL A 60 -10.56 13.27 -3.18
N PRO A 61 -11.01 14.43 -2.67
CA PRO A 61 -12.09 15.16 -3.34
C PRO A 61 -11.78 15.44 -4.81
N GLY A 62 -12.62 14.94 -5.70
CA GLY A 62 -12.52 15.20 -7.13
C GLY A 62 -11.61 14.28 -7.91
N LYS A 63 -10.85 13.39 -7.28
CA LYS A 63 -9.98 12.47 -8.01
C LYS A 63 -9.53 11.28 -7.18
N THR A 64 -8.87 10.33 -7.85
CA THR A 64 -8.25 9.17 -7.24
C THR A 64 -6.77 9.18 -7.57
N LEU A 65 -5.94 8.96 -6.55
CA LEU A 65 -4.49 8.87 -6.70
C LEU A 65 -4.05 7.42 -6.64
N PHE A 66 -3.08 7.06 -7.47
CA PHE A 66 -2.51 5.72 -7.50
C PHE A 66 -1.00 5.78 -7.32
N ALA A 67 -0.47 4.81 -6.57
CA ALA A 67 0.96 4.57 -6.51
C ALA A 67 1.18 3.06 -6.57
N LYS A 68 2.18 2.63 -7.31
CA LYS A 68 2.54 1.21 -7.43
C LYS A 68 4.05 1.09 -7.33
N GLN A 69 4.50 0.19 -6.46
CA GLN A 69 5.92 -0.10 -6.31
C GLN A 69 6.13 -1.60 -6.18
N GLN A 70 7.29 -2.04 -6.63
CA GLN A 70 7.71 -3.43 -6.57
C GLN A 70 9.10 -3.48 -5.94
N SER A 71 9.30 -4.37 -4.96
CA SER A 71 10.56 -4.44 -4.23
C SER A 71 10.76 -5.83 -3.65
N ASP A 72 11.87 -6.02 -2.93
CA ASP A 72 12.22 -7.30 -2.30
C ASP A 72 11.30 -7.66 -1.13
N SER A 73 10.69 -6.66 -0.51
CA SER A 73 9.76 -6.90 0.59
C SER A 73 8.53 -5.99 0.43
N PHE A 74 7.43 -6.40 1.06
CA PHE A 74 6.23 -5.56 1.05
C PHE A 74 6.46 -4.27 1.83
N GLU A 75 7.27 -4.32 2.90
CA GLU A 75 7.59 -3.14 3.69
C GLU A 75 8.33 -2.09 2.84
N ALA A 76 9.34 -2.53 2.08
CA ALA A 76 10.08 -1.63 1.20
C ALA A 76 9.20 -1.07 0.09
N ALA A 77 8.36 -1.92 -0.52
CA ALA A 77 7.46 -1.47 -1.57
C ALA A 77 6.44 -0.47 -1.03
N ALA A 78 5.92 -0.69 0.17
CA ALA A 78 4.98 0.23 0.80
C ALA A 78 5.63 1.58 1.11
N ASP A 79 6.87 1.56 1.63
CA ASP A 79 7.62 2.78 1.88
C ASP A 79 7.78 3.62 0.61
N GLU A 80 8.17 2.98 -0.48
CA GLU A 80 8.35 3.65 -1.76
C GLU A 80 7.04 4.20 -2.31
N ALA A 81 5.96 3.45 -2.17
CA ALA A 81 4.66 3.86 -2.69
C ALA A 81 4.09 5.07 -1.93
N VAL A 82 4.41 5.20 -0.65
CA VAL A 82 3.93 6.29 0.19
C VAL A 82 4.70 7.59 -0.07
N GLU A 83 5.92 7.49 -0.50
CA GLU A 83 6.69 8.68 -0.89
C GLU A 83 6.22 9.22 -2.23
#